data_59458e36c28055b6b0c895c688628514
#
_entry.id   59458e36c28055b6b0c895c688628514
#
_cell.length_a   1.000
_cell.length_b   1.000
_cell.length_c   1.000
_cell.angle_alpha   90.00
_cell.angle_beta   90.00
_cell.angle_gamma   90.00
#
_symmetry.space_group_name_H-M   'P 1'
#
loop_
_entity.id
_entity.type
_entity.pdbx_description
1 polymer ?
#
loop_
_entity_poly.entity_id
_entity_poly.type
_entity_poly.pdbx_seq_one_letter_code
_entity_poly.pdbx_strand_id
1 'polypeptide(L)'
;MKKILNWVLAATLLCGTTVFMTGCKEAKTNESSAAQTVSSEELIRTSQSWDGVELPDYFEGRPELVAVKYVFPAGQKLGWHHHPVMNYGVLVQGELTIIGQDGKEKVVHEGEAVVEMVNTIHHGENRGTKPVILYMFYLSQDSLPLAVQHPEIPLE
;
A
#
# COMPACT_ATOMS: atom_id res chain seq x y z
N MET A 1 42.56 27.62 50.36
CA MET A 1 43.06 27.24 51.70
C MET A 1 42.73 25.76 51.94
N LYS A 2 43.81 25.00 52.34
CA LYS A 2 43.84 23.63 52.92
C LYS A 2 43.25 22.50 52.13
N LYS A 3 44.01 21.62 51.34
CA LYS A 3 44.97 20.56 51.72
C LYS A 3 44.51 19.71 52.92
N ILE A 4 44.34 18.38 52.64
CA ILE A 4 44.83 17.20 53.40
C ILE A 4 44.50 15.98 52.50
N LEU A 5 45.34 15.32 51.97
CA LEU A 5 46.36 14.28 51.91
C LEU A 5 46.36 13.35 53.15
N ASN A 6 46.13 12.05 52.95
CA ASN A 6 46.63 10.87 53.67
C ASN A 6 46.33 9.62 52.82
N TRP A 7 47.20 8.96 52.36
CA TRP A 7 48.29 8.00 52.56
C TRP A 7 47.88 6.73 53.35
N VAL A 8 48.22 5.61 52.74
CA VAL A 8 48.78 4.34 53.22
C VAL A 8 47.73 3.26 53.47
N LEU A 9 47.86 2.04 53.01
CA LEU A 9 48.96 1.08 52.88
C LEU A 9 48.56 -0.11 51.94
N ALA A 10 49.59 -0.66 51.32
CA ALA A 10 49.52 -1.90 50.57
C ALA A 10 49.40 -3.14 51.47
N ALA A 11 48.69 -4.15 51.02
CA ALA A 11 48.91 -5.51 51.46
C ALA A 11 48.75 -6.46 50.26
N THR A 12 49.86 -6.95 49.81
CA THR A 12 50.00 -8.08 48.88
C THR A 12 49.59 -9.39 49.53
N LEU A 13 48.67 -10.11 48.96
CA LEU A 13 48.55 -11.53 49.24
C LEU A 13 48.39 -12.31 47.89
N LEU A 14 49.45 -13.04 47.56
CA LEU A 14 49.45 -14.06 46.55
C LEU A 14 48.64 -15.25 47.07
N CYS A 15 47.67 -15.73 46.29
CA CYS A 15 47.35 -17.15 46.34
C CYS A 15 46.54 -17.59 45.09
N GLY A 16 47.08 -18.51 44.39
CA GLY A 16 46.39 -19.66 43.79
C GLY A 16 45.58 -19.43 42.50
N THR A 17 46.23 -19.65 41.41
CA THR A 17 45.62 -19.94 40.10
C THR A 17 44.76 -21.20 40.15
N THR A 18 43.45 -21.07 39.90
CA THR A 18 42.64 -22.16 39.34
C THR A 18 41.84 -21.54 38.19
N VAL A 19 42.34 -21.80 36.98
CA VAL A 19 41.59 -21.49 35.75
C VAL A 19 40.49 -22.49 35.59
N PHE A 20 39.25 -22.11 35.95
CA PHE A 20 38.06 -22.85 35.50
C PHE A 20 37.74 -22.35 34.08
N MET A 21 38.08 -23.16 33.08
CA MET A 21 37.57 -23.05 31.73
C MET A 21 36.06 -23.42 31.79
N THR A 22 35.18 -22.49 32.06
CA THR A 22 33.75 -22.65 31.76
C THR A 22 33.59 -22.46 30.26
N GLY A 23 33.52 -23.61 29.58
CA GLY A 23 33.10 -23.61 28.17
C GLY A 23 31.69 -23.03 28.07
N CYS A 24 31.58 -21.83 27.49
CA CYS A 24 30.33 -21.33 26.99
C CYS A 24 29.82 -22.29 25.92
N LYS A 25 28.88 -23.14 26.27
CA LYS A 25 28.05 -23.84 25.29
C LYS A 25 27.21 -22.78 24.62
N GLU A 26 27.61 -22.39 23.40
CA GLU A 26 26.69 -21.67 22.51
C GLU A 26 25.44 -22.53 22.34
N ALA A 27 24.36 -22.06 22.94
CA ALA A 27 23.04 -22.57 22.63
C ALA A 27 22.76 -22.18 21.18
N LYS A 28 22.92 -23.12 20.25
CA LYS A 28 22.36 -23.00 18.92
C LYS A 28 20.85 -22.89 19.09
N THR A 29 20.33 -21.68 19.03
CA THR A 29 18.90 -21.46 18.79
C THR A 29 18.62 -22.06 17.41
N ASN A 30 18.02 -23.25 17.39
CA ASN A 30 17.35 -23.75 16.22
C ASN A 30 16.16 -22.81 15.98
N GLU A 31 16.38 -21.74 15.19
CA GLU A 31 15.27 -21.10 14.51
C GLU A 31 14.68 -22.14 13.57
N SER A 32 13.61 -22.76 14.02
CA SER A 32 12.75 -23.56 13.18
C SER A 32 12.24 -22.62 12.08
N SER A 33 12.86 -22.68 10.91
CA SER A 33 12.31 -22.10 9.69
C SER A 33 10.99 -22.81 9.43
N ALA A 34 9.90 -22.29 10.00
CA ALA A 34 8.57 -22.69 9.59
C ALA A 34 8.50 -22.46 8.09
N ALA A 35 8.30 -23.51 7.31
CA ALA A 35 8.14 -23.40 5.87
C ALA A 35 7.00 -22.41 5.61
N GLN A 36 7.31 -21.32 4.91
CA GLN A 36 6.29 -20.33 4.50
C GLN A 36 5.31 -21.06 3.57
N THR A 37 4.07 -21.18 4.01
CA THR A 37 2.99 -21.73 3.20
C THR A 37 2.35 -20.62 2.37
N VAL A 38 1.76 -21.00 1.22
CA VAL A 38 0.96 -20.06 0.42
C VAL A 38 -0.23 -19.60 1.26
N SER A 39 -0.43 -18.28 1.33
CA SER A 39 -1.60 -17.66 1.94
C SER A 39 -2.38 -16.89 0.87
N SER A 40 -3.69 -16.73 1.09
CA SER A 40 -4.56 -15.92 0.24
C SER A 40 -5.44 -15.04 1.11
N GLU A 41 -5.71 -13.83 0.62
CA GLU A 41 -6.60 -12.87 1.24
C GLU A 41 -7.56 -12.35 0.17
N GLU A 42 -8.86 -12.29 0.47
CA GLU A 42 -9.84 -11.66 -0.40
C GLU A 42 -9.90 -10.17 -0.07
N LEU A 43 -9.39 -9.33 -0.99
CA LEU A 43 -9.31 -7.88 -0.76
C LEU A 43 -10.66 -7.20 -0.93
N ILE A 44 -11.51 -7.68 -1.85
CA ILE A 44 -12.85 -7.13 -2.09
C ILE A 44 -13.75 -8.16 -2.76
N ARG A 45 -15.03 -8.16 -2.37
CA ARG A 45 -16.12 -8.87 -3.06
C ARG A 45 -17.35 -7.98 -3.02
N THR A 46 -17.81 -7.51 -4.18
CA THR A 46 -18.93 -6.58 -4.26
C THR A 46 -19.61 -6.64 -5.62
N SER A 47 -20.88 -6.27 -5.70
CA SER A 47 -21.62 -5.94 -6.92
C SER A 47 -21.88 -4.43 -7.04
N GLN A 48 -21.20 -3.62 -6.22
CA GLN A 48 -21.36 -2.17 -6.20
C GLN A 48 -20.00 -1.49 -6.34
N SER A 49 -19.99 -0.31 -6.96
CA SER A 49 -18.85 0.62 -6.92
C SER A 49 -18.68 1.24 -5.53
N TRP A 50 -17.57 1.92 -5.32
CA TRP A 50 -17.22 2.47 -4.01
C TRP A 50 -18.24 3.51 -3.48
N ASP A 51 -19.04 4.13 -4.33
CA ASP A 51 -20.09 5.07 -3.97
C ASP A 51 -21.46 4.41 -3.67
N GLY A 52 -21.51 3.06 -3.77
CA GLY A 52 -22.69 2.24 -3.47
C GLY A 52 -23.66 2.04 -4.63
N VAL A 53 -23.27 2.45 -5.84
CA VAL A 53 -24.07 2.22 -7.05
C VAL A 53 -23.88 0.80 -7.56
N GLU A 54 -24.96 0.10 -7.91
CA GLU A 54 -24.93 -1.23 -8.51
C GLU A 54 -24.12 -1.22 -9.79
N LEU A 55 -23.24 -2.22 -9.96
CA LEU A 55 -22.53 -2.43 -11.21
C LEU A 55 -23.49 -2.87 -12.31
N PRO A 56 -23.26 -2.46 -13.57
CA PRO A 56 -24.09 -2.92 -14.68
C PRO A 56 -23.90 -4.42 -14.93
N ASP A 57 -24.84 -5.00 -15.67
CA ASP A 57 -24.66 -6.35 -16.20
C ASP A 57 -23.42 -6.45 -17.07
N TYR A 58 -22.87 -7.67 -17.21
CA TYR A 58 -21.79 -7.92 -18.14
C TYR A 58 -22.24 -7.65 -19.58
N PHE A 59 -21.32 -7.12 -20.37
CA PHE A 59 -21.55 -6.97 -21.80
C PHE A 59 -21.83 -8.32 -22.48
N GLU A 60 -22.71 -8.32 -23.47
CA GLU A 60 -22.84 -9.45 -24.36
C GLU A 60 -21.67 -9.45 -25.36
N GLY A 61 -21.11 -10.63 -25.64
CA GLY A 61 -20.04 -10.79 -26.62
C GLY A 61 -18.70 -11.20 -26.03
N ARG A 62 -17.63 -10.93 -26.78
CA ARG A 62 -16.29 -11.34 -26.38
C ARG A 62 -15.67 -10.28 -25.46
N PRO A 63 -15.24 -10.66 -24.24
CA PRO A 63 -14.58 -9.73 -23.35
C PRO A 63 -13.17 -9.35 -23.83
N GLU A 64 -12.79 -8.10 -23.62
CA GLU A 64 -11.42 -7.60 -23.69
C GLU A 64 -10.98 -7.21 -22.27
N LEU A 65 -9.90 -7.83 -21.79
CA LEU A 65 -9.36 -7.55 -20.46
C LEU A 65 -8.12 -6.67 -20.59
N VAL A 66 -8.12 -5.53 -19.93
CA VAL A 66 -7.00 -4.59 -19.96
C VAL A 66 -6.49 -4.34 -18.56
N ALA A 67 -5.18 -4.43 -18.38
CA ALA A 67 -4.51 -4.08 -17.15
C ALA A 67 -3.64 -2.82 -17.36
N VAL A 68 -3.82 -1.82 -16.51
CA VAL A 68 -3.08 -0.55 -16.58
C VAL A 68 -2.40 -0.27 -15.25
N LYS A 69 -1.13 0.10 -15.30
CA LYS A 69 -0.39 0.64 -14.16
C LYS A 69 -0.42 2.16 -14.21
N TYR A 70 -1.01 2.77 -13.21
CA TYR A 70 -0.93 4.21 -12.99
C TYR A 70 0.16 4.53 -11.99
N VAL A 71 0.89 5.62 -12.24
CA VAL A 71 1.82 6.23 -11.30
C VAL A 71 1.43 7.69 -11.16
N PHE A 72 0.99 8.09 -9.98
CA PHE A 72 0.68 9.48 -9.66
C PHE A 72 1.85 10.08 -8.88
N PRO A 73 2.65 10.98 -9.44
CA PRO A 73 3.62 11.74 -8.67
C PRO A 73 2.93 12.48 -7.51
N ALA A 74 3.71 12.88 -6.51
CA ALA A 74 3.20 13.66 -5.39
C ALA A 74 2.48 14.92 -5.86
N GLY A 75 1.29 15.18 -5.32
CA GLY A 75 0.46 16.35 -5.65
C GLY A 75 -0.20 16.33 -7.03
N GLN A 76 -0.10 15.24 -7.80
CA GLN A 76 -0.71 15.17 -9.14
C GLN A 76 -2.14 14.69 -9.09
N LYS A 77 -2.95 15.21 -10.02
CA LYS A 77 -4.35 14.86 -10.25
C LYS A 77 -4.53 14.34 -11.67
N LEU A 78 -5.45 13.40 -11.87
CA LEU A 78 -6.01 13.10 -13.19
C LEU A 78 -7.07 14.14 -13.54
N GLY A 79 -7.30 14.34 -14.86
CA GLY A 79 -8.45 15.10 -15.34
C GLY A 79 -9.76 14.42 -14.99
N TRP A 80 -10.84 15.19 -14.97
CA TRP A 80 -12.20 14.66 -14.85
C TRP A 80 -12.48 13.70 -16.00
N HIS A 81 -12.99 12.50 -15.67
CA HIS A 81 -13.30 11.46 -16.63
C HIS A 81 -14.38 10.54 -16.09
N HIS A 82 -14.93 9.70 -16.95
CA HIS A 82 -15.74 8.56 -16.55
C HIS A 82 -15.28 7.30 -17.28
N HIS A 83 -15.63 6.15 -16.73
CA HIS A 83 -15.37 4.85 -17.33
C HIS A 83 -16.68 4.28 -17.90
N PRO A 84 -16.80 4.04 -19.23
CA PRO A 84 -17.95 3.36 -19.80
C PRO A 84 -17.96 1.86 -19.54
N VAL A 85 -16.89 1.32 -18.95
CA VAL A 85 -16.68 -0.10 -18.66
C VAL A 85 -16.42 -0.32 -17.18
N MET A 86 -16.77 -1.51 -16.67
CA MET A 86 -16.43 -1.89 -15.30
C MET A 86 -14.93 -1.95 -15.11
N ASN A 87 -14.46 -1.45 -13.97
CA ASN A 87 -13.06 -1.55 -13.60
C ASN A 87 -12.90 -1.66 -12.08
N TYR A 88 -11.82 -2.30 -11.69
CA TYR A 88 -11.40 -2.40 -10.30
C TYR A 88 -9.89 -2.38 -10.22
N GLY A 89 -9.34 -2.02 -9.08
CA GLY A 89 -7.92 -1.92 -8.92
C GLY A 89 -7.42 -2.25 -7.53
N VAL A 90 -6.10 -2.37 -7.43
CA VAL A 90 -5.39 -2.55 -6.15
C VAL A 90 -4.33 -1.46 -6.03
N LEU A 91 -4.38 -0.72 -4.93
CA LEU A 91 -3.35 0.25 -4.59
C LEU A 91 -2.17 -0.46 -3.96
N VAL A 92 -1.03 -0.46 -4.64
CA VAL A 92 0.17 -1.18 -4.19
C VAL A 92 1.20 -0.27 -3.53
N GLN A 93 1.00 1.04 -3.61
CA GLN A 93 1.84 2.02 -2.92
C GLN A 93 1.10 3.34 -2.71
N GLY A 94 1.19 3.87 -1.49
CA GLY A 94 0.74 5.21 -1.14
C GLY A 94 -0.73 5.30 -0.77
N GLU A 95 -1.34 6.47 -1.05
CA GLU A 95 -2.73 6.77 -0.74
C GLU A 95 -3.31 7.61 -1.89
N LEU A 96 -4.44 7.15 -2.46
CA LEU A 96 -5.15 7.82 -3.54
C LEU A 96 -6.51 8.31 -3.05
N THR A 97 -6.84 9.57 -3.34
CA THR A 97 -8.20 10.08 -3.14
C THR A 97 -8.93 10.09 -4.47
N ILE A 98 -10.10 9.43 -4.54
CA ILE A 98 -11.01 9.46 -5.68
C ILE A 98 -12.15 10.39 -5.32
N ILE A 99 -12.49 11.32 -6.21
CA ILE A 99 -13.48 12.38 -5.98
C ILE A 99 -14.52 12.32 -7.10
N GLY A 100 -15.78 12.10 -6.73
CA GLY A 100 -16.91 12.19 -7.64
C GLY A 100 -17.30 13.62 -7.92
N GLN A 101 -17.94 13.89 -9.06
CA GLN A 101 -18.44 15.23 -9.40
C GLN A 101 -19.50 15.74 -8.40
N ASP A 102 -20.15 14.84 -7.67
CA ASP A 102 -21.08 15.15 -6.58
C ASP A 102 -20.39 15.55 -5.26
N GLY A 103 -19.05 15.59 -5.24
CA GLY A 103 -18.23 15.94 -4.09
C GLY A 103 -17.99 14.80 -3.10
N LYS A 104 -18.49 13.58 -3.36
CA LYS A 104 -18.14 12.43 -2.53
C LYS A 104 -16.67 12.06 -2.75
N GLU A 105 -16.03 11.66 -1.67
CA GLU A 105 -14.64 11.22 -1.70
C GLU A 105 -14.47 9.78 -1.18
N LYS A 106 -13.56 9.05 -1.79
CA LYS A 106 -13.06 7.76 -1.32
C LYS A 106 -11.54 7.82 -1.21
N VAL A 107 -11.02 7.63 -0.02
CA VAL A 107 -9.59 7.41 0.19
C VAL A 107 -9.32 5.92 0.11
N VAL A 108 -8.34 5.54 -0.71
CA VAL A 108 -7.85 4.17 -0.89
C VAL A 108 -6.43 4.11 -0.36
N HIS A 109 -6.15 3.16 0.52
CA HIS A 109 -4.84 2.98 1.12
C HIS A 109 -4.06 1.84 0.48
N GLU A 110 -2.74 1.81 0.71
CA GLU A 110 -1.87 0.73 0.26
C GLU A 110 -2.39 -0.64 0.73
N GLY A 111 -2.47 -1.60 -0.20
CA GLY A 111 -3.03 -2.93 0.01
C GLY A 111 -4.55 -3.02 -0.21
N GLU A 112 -5.28 -1.91 -0.28
CA GLU A 112 -6.72 -1.94 -0.52
C GLU A 112 -7.07 -2.09 -2.00
N ALA A 113 -8.22 -2.75 -2.24
CA ALA A 113 -8.86 -2.79 -3.54
C ALA A 113 -10.01 -1.78 -3.61
N VAL A 114 -10.27 -1.29 -4.83
CA VAL A 114 -11.39 -0.39 -5.12
C VAL A 114 -12.08 -0.81 -6.41
N VAL A 115 -13.41 -0.73 -6.44
CA VAL A 115 -14.23 -0.81 -7.67
C VAL A 115 -14.69 0.60 -7.98
N GLU A 116 -14.31 1.12 -9.15
CA GLU A 116 -14.66 2.48 -9.54
C GLU A 116 -16.07 2.58 -10.13
N MET A 117 -16.54 3.80 -10.21
CA MET A 117 -17.86 4.14 -10.75
C MET A 117 -17.92 3.97 -12.26
N VAL A 118 -18.99 3.36 -12.76
CA VAL A 118 -19.27 3.24 -14.19
C VAL A 118 -20.16 4.40 -14.64
N ASN A 119 -19.80 5.06 -15.76
CA ASN A 119 -20.51 6.20 -16.34
C ASN A 119 -20.71 7.41 -15.40
N THR A 120 -19.97 7.50 -14.31
CA THR A 120 -20.02 8.60 -13.35
C THR A 120 -18.71 9.39 -13.40
N ILE A 121 -18.81 10.72 -13.55
CA ILE A 121 -17.67 11.61 -13.68
C ILE A 121 -16.94 11.73 -12.35
N HIS A 122 -15.64 11.48 -12.39
CA HIS A 122 -14.77 11.54 -11.21
C HIS A 122 -13.32 11.85 -11.63
N HIS A 123 -12.48 12.06 -10.65
CA HIS A 123 -11.02 12.10 -10.85
C HIS A 123 -10.31 11.50 -9.64
N GLY A 124 -9.05 11.10 -9.83
CA GLY A 124 -8.16 10.65 -8.77
C GLY A 124 -7.06 11.67 -8.50
N GLU A 125 -6.66 11.84 -7.24
CA GLU A 125 -5.54 12.69 -6.88
C GLU A 125 -4.65 12.09 -5.80
N ASN A 126 -3.36 12.33 -5.93
CA ASN A 126 -2.36 12.04 -4.90
C ASN A 126 -2.13 13.29 -4.05
N ARG A 127 -2.77 13.35 -2.87
CA ARG A 127 -2.60 14.44 -1.88
C ARG A 127 -1.34 14.27 -1.03
N GLY A 128 -0.62 13.15 -1.19
CA GLY A 128 0.56 12.81 -0.41
C GLY A 128 1.86 13.40 -0.96
N THR A 129 2.96 13.07 -0.30
CA THR A 129 4.32 13.52 -0.64
C THR A 129 5.16 12.45 -1.34
N LYS A 130 4.63 11.24 -1.53
CA LYS A 130 5.27 10.11 -2.22
C LYS A 130 4.44 9.72 -3.44
N PRO A 131 5.04 9.08 -4.45
CA PRO A 131 4.29 8.54 -5.58
C PRO A 131 3.27 7.50 -5.14
N VAL A 132 2.10 7.52 -5.78
CA VAL A 132 1.07 6.47 -5.68
C VAL A 132 1.21 5.52 -6.85
N ILE A 133 1.10 4.22 -6.61
CA ILE A 133 1.08 3.19 -7.64
C ILE A 133 -0.22 2.38 -7.52
N LEU A 134 -1.00 2.41 -8.60
CA LEU A 134 -2.29 1.74 -8.71
C LEU A 134 -2.29 0.82 -9.94
N TYR A 135 -2.71 -0.43 -9.77
CA TYR A 135 -3.01 -1.32 -10.88
C TYR A 135 -4.53 -1.40 -11.06
N MET A 136 -4.99 -1.02 -12.25
CA MET A 136 -6.40 -1.09 -12.64
C MET A 136 -6.63 -2.17 -13.66
N PHE A 137 -7.73 -2.89 -13.53
CA PHE A 137 -8.19 -3.95 -14.41
C PHE A 137 -9.55 -3.58 -14.98
N TYR A 138 -9.65 -3.54 -16.29
CA TYR A 138 -10.86 -3.14 -17.02
C TYR A 138 -11.48 -4.35 -17.69
N LEU A 139 -12.80 -4.50 -17.55
CA LEU A 139 -13.61 -5.47 -18.28
C LEU A 139 -14.27 -4.72 -19.43
N SER A 140 -13.64 -4.79 -20.60
CA SER A 140 -14.05 -4.09 -21.80
C SER A 140 -14.56 -5.04 -22.88
N GLN A 141 -15.00 -4.51 -23.99
CA GLN A 141 -15.31 -5.24 -25.23
C GLN A 141 -15.14 -4.34 -26.46
N ASP A 142 -14.83 -4.95 -27.60
CA ASP A 142 -14.89 -4.34 -28.95
C ASP A 142 -14.29 -2.93 -29.04
N SER A 143 -13.11 -2.71 -28.39
CA SER A 143 -12.38 -1.42 -28.41
C SER A 143 -13.14 -0.24 -27.78
N LEU A 144 -14.02 -0.50 -26.82
CA LEU A 144 -14.59 0.56 -26.02
C LEU A 144 -13.49 1.36 -25.29
N PRO A 145 -13.59 2.68 -25.22
CA PRO A 145 -12.59 3.46 -24.48
C PRO A 145 -12.62 3.09 -23.00
N LEU A 146 -11.44 2.97 -22.39
CA LEU A 146 -11.32 2.69 -20.96
C LEU A 146 -11.74 3.88 -20.11
N ALA A 147 -11.57 5.09 -20.64
CA ALA A 147 -11.99 6.33 -20.02
C ALA A 147 -12.37 7.37 -21.07
N VAL A 148 -13.36 8.21 -20.77
CA VAL A 148 -13.76 9.38 -21.55
C VAL A 148 -13.43 10.61 -20.71
N GLN A 149 -12.60 11.51 -21.28
CA GLN A 149 -12.15 12.73 -20.61
C GLN A 149 -13.16 13.85 -20.70
N HIS A 150 -13.21 14.69 -19.67
CA HIS A 150 -14.05 15.88 -19.54
C HIS A 150 -13.19 17.16 -19.35
N PRO A 151 -12.44 17.59 -20.40
CA PRO A 151 -11.55 18.75 -20.28
C PRO A 151 -12.30 20.07 -20.08
N GLU A 152 -13.61 20.10 -20.32
CA GLU A 152 -14.49 21.24 -20.07
C GLU A 152 -14.75 21.50 -18.60
N ILE A 153 -14.46 20.51 -17.71
CA ILE A 153 -14.62 20.65 -16.26
C ILE A 153 -13.26 21.02 -15.66
N PRO A 154 -13.12 22.22 -15.07
CA PRO A 154 -11.86 22.62 -14.46
C PRO A 154 -11.54 21.76 -13.23
N LEU A 155 -10.25 21.45 -13.06
CA LEU A 155 -9.72 20.92 -11.80
C LEU A 155 -9.40 22.12 -10.89
N GLU A 156 -10.03 22.17 -9.74
CA GLU A 156 -9.73 23.16 -8.71
C GLU A 156 -8.45 22.82 -7.93
#